data_3a5b3eff923e2dba4cff7c6711a01cea
#
_entry.id   3a5b3eff923e2dba4cff7c6711a01cea
#
_cell.length_a   1.000
_cell.length_b   1.000
_cell.length_c   1.000
_cell.angle_alpha   90.00
_cell.angle_beta   90.00
_cell.angle_gamma   90.00
#
_symmetry.space_group_name_H-M   'P 1'
#
loop_
_entity.id
_entity.type
_entity.pdbx_description
1 polymer ?
#
loop_
_entity_poly.entity_id
_entity_poly.type
_entity_poly.pdbx_seq_one_letter_code
_entity_poly.pdbx_strand_id
1 'polypeptide(L)'
;MNRTLSLAVIAGLALLAAWLHREHERGTFDAVERGFLSWLAANTAGKTQSAALPPLTLVLYDDEASELAGTTRLALLDGTLFARAASRLGALAAGVEGIGEDPSRMIEAAEGMPVFGGYDWQTPPGQGWTPAAGVPSSAWPEVPGVAGRIARFARGFITPPEGASGARSVLLAARNGDRPVPSFLALAWTVANGARWSDLQAHSDALMAGGSRMILGADGTAHFLPDSEPRTMTMNELLVASEKFEREGGVSPFRDHIMVLARATADVARVAVGEMRAATPAERLASAWESLRTNRLFRPPAWWYPVAVVLAAVVLVFGPARRSNGAALTAALFSVLLFALVALGVFGSSRVLLPAAPTLLTLGMALALGRAGHRSGWFGK
;
A
#
# COMPACT_ATOMS: atom_id res chain seq x y z
N MET A 1 -40.18 -14.07 -25.22
CA MET A 1 -39.22 -14.03 -24.11
C MET A 1 -39.99 -13.79 -22.81
N ASN A 2 -39.86 -14.67 -21.83
CA ASN A 2 -40.54 -14.49 -20.52
C ASN A 2 -39.85 -13.39 -19.74
N ARG A 3 -40.52 -12.24 -19.55
CA ARG A 3 -39.99 -11.06 -18.87
C ARG A 3 -39.52 -11.37 -17.45
N THR A 4 -40.28 -12.21 -16.74
CA THR A 4 -39.96 -12.61 -15.36
C THR A 4 -38.63 -13.38 -15.28
N LEU A 5 -38.38 -14.31 -16.22
CA LEU A 5 -37.13 -15.06 -16.26
C LEU A 5 -35.91 -14.18 -16.61
N SER A 6 -36.10 -13.22 -17.53
CA SER A 6 -35.04 -12.28 -17.86
C SER A 6 -34.66 -11.40 -16.66
N LEU A 7 -35.65 -10.90 -15.91
CA LEU A 7 -35.42 -10.14 -14.68
C LEU A 7 -34.73 -10.99 -13.61
N ALA A 8 -35.14 -12.26 -13.45
CA ALA A 8 -34.49 -13.17 -12.51
C ALA A 8 -33.00 -13.42 -12.84
N VAL A 9 -32.66 -13.57 -14.12
CA VAL A 9 -31.27 -13.73 -14.56
C VAL A 9 -30.46 -12.47 -14.29
N ILE A 10 -30.98 -11.28 -14.59
CA ILE A 10 -30.31 -10.00 -14.32
C ILE A 10 -30.09 -9.83 -12.82
N ALA A 11 -31.12 -10.08 -12.00
CA ALA A 11 -31.02 -9.99 -10.55
C ALA A 11 -29.99 -11.01 -9.99
N GLY A 12 -29.99 -12.24 -10.50
CA GLY A 12 -28.98 -13.25 -10.13
C GLY A 12 -27.54 -12.84 -10.45
N LEU A 13 -27.31 -12.25 -11.63
CA LEU A 13 -25.99 -11.74 -12.01
C LEU A 13 -25.56 -10.56 -11.15
N ALA A 14 -26.49 -9.66 -10.81
CA ALA A 14 -26.20 -8.54 -9.92
C ALA A 14 -25.84 -9.02 -8.50
N LEU A 15 -26.58 -9.98 -7.96
CA LEU A 15 -26.28 -10.58 -6.66
C LEU A 15 -24.96 -11.34 -6.66
N LEU A 16 -24.67 -12.08 -7.72
CA LEU A 16 -23.39 -12.77 -7.90
C LEU A 16 -22.23 -11.76 -7.95
N ALA A 17 -22.34 -10.72 -8.76
CA ALA A 17 -21.31 -9.69 -8.87
C ALA A 17 -21.07 -8.98 -7.53
N ALA A 18 -22.13 -8.65 -6.79
CA ALA A 18 -22.04 -8.04 -5.46
C ALA A 18 -21.37 -8.98 -4.46
N TRP A 19 -21.74 -10.28 -4.48
CA TRP A 19 -21.11 -11.29 -3.62
C TRP A 19 -19.62 -11.49 -3.95
N LEU A 20 -19.27 -11.63 -5.23
CA LEU A 20 -17.88 -11.76 -5.67
C LEU A 20 -17.04 -10.52 -5.31
N HIS A 21 -17.62 -9.33 -5.42
CA HIS A 21 -16.96 -8.09 -5.02
C HIS A 21 -16.68 -8.05 -3.50
N ARG A 22 -17.66 -8.46 -2.68
CA ARG A 22 -17.49 -8.59 -1.24
C ARG A 22 -16.42 -9.62 -0.87
N GLU A 23 -16.38 -10.77 -1.55
CA GLU A 23 -15.34 -11.78 -1.34
C GLU A 23 -13.96 -11.28 -1.79
N HIS A 24 -13.88 -10.47 -2.84
CA HIS A 24 -12.66 -9.79 -3.23
C HIS A 24 -12.16 -8.83 -2.14
N GLU A 25 -13.04 -8.04 -1.53
CA GLU A 25 -12.69 -7.16 -0.41
C GLU A 25 -12.19 -7.96 0.82
N ARG A 26 -12.69 -9.17 1.02
CA ARG A 26 -12.26 -10.07 2.10
C ARG A 26 -10.92 -10.78 1.84
N GLY A 27 -10.43 -10.77 0.62
CA GLY A 27 -9.15 -11.39 0.28
C GLY A 27 -9.22 -12.75 -0.38
N THR A 28 -10.39 -13.30 -0.59
CA THR A 28 -10.58 -14.64 -1.17
C THR A 28 -9.82 -14.82 -2.50
N PHE A 29 -9.64 -13.76 -3.26
CA PHE A 29 -8.99 -13.78 -4.57
C PHE A 29 -7.55 -13.23 -4.60
N ASP A 30 -6.94 -12.96 -3.45
CA ASP A 30 -5.65 -12.28 -3.37
C ASP A 30 -4.53 -12.94 -4.17
N ALA A 31 -4.47 -14.27 -4.20
CA ALA A 31 -3.46 -14.99 -4.98
C ALA A 31 -3.58 -14.71 -6.48
N VAL A 32 -4.81 -14.69 -7.01
CA VAL A 32 -5.09 -14.40 -8.43
C VAL A 32 -4.80 -12.93 -8.72
N GLU A 33 -5.28 -12.03 -7.86
CA GLU A 33 -5.08 -10.59 -8.01
C GLU A 33 -3.61 -10.20 -7.92
N ARG A 34 -2.81 -10.83 -7.07
CA ARG A 34 -1.34 -10.63 -7.00
C ARG A 34 -0.66 -11.03 -8.31
N GLY A 35 -1.02 -12.18 -8.85
CA GLY A 35 -0.50 -12.63 -10.15
C GLY A 35 -0.83 -11.63 -11.26
N PHE A 36 -2.07 -11.18 -11.31
CA PHE A 36 -2.54 -10.20 -12.28
C PHE A 36 -1.88 -8.83 -12.10
N LEU A 37 -1.79 -8.33 -10.87
CA LEU A 37 -1.11 -7.08 -10.54
C LEU A 37 0.38 -7.12 -10.90
N SER A 38 1.03 -8.25 -10.66
CA SER A 38 2.44 -8.45 -11.03
C SER A 38 2.62 -8.37 -12.55
N TRP A 39 1.71 -8.99 -13.30
CA TRP A 39 1.70 -8.92 -14.77
C TRP A 39 1.45 -7.48 -15.26
N LEU A 40 0.48 -6.75 -14.68
CA LEU A 40 0.24 -5.35 -15.00
C LEU A 40 1.47 -4.48 -14.71
N ALA A 41 2.06 -4.63 -13.53
CA ALA A 41 3.25 -3.87 -13.12
C ALA A 41 4.42 -4.10 -14.09
N ALA A 42 4.70 -5.36 -14.47
CA ALA A 42 5.76 -5.71 -15.40
C ALA A 42 5.55 -5.10 -16.80
N ASN A 43 4.31 -5.03 -17.27
CA ASN A 43 3.99 -4.52 -18.61
C ASN A 43 3.77 -3.00 -18.67
N THR A 44 3.74 -2.31 -17.51
CA THR A 44 3.57 -0.85 -17.43
C THR A 44 4.82 -0.13 -16.92
N ALA A 45 5.85 -0.85 -16.51
CA ALA A 45 7.05 -0.32 -15.86
C ALA A 45 7.87 0.69 -16.70
N GLY A 46 7.62 0.79 -18.00
CA GLY A 46 8.42 1.64 -18.90
C GLY A 46 8.13 3.15 -18.87
N LYS A 47 7.14 3.63 -18.12
CA LYS A 47 6.68 5.04 -18.26
C LYS A 47 6.81 5.92 -17.01
N THR A 48 7.07 5.38 -15.83
CA THR A 48 7.00 6.15 -14.59
C THR A 48 8.03 5.77 -13.50
N GLN A 49 8.99 4.90 -13.76
CA GLN A 49 9.95 4.51 -12.72
C GLN A 49 11.11 5.46 -12.59
N SER A 50 11.16 6.14 -11.44
CA SER A 50 12.41 6.47 -10.74
C SER A 50 13.25 5.20 -10.53
N ALA A 51 14.54 5.41 -10.24
CA ALA A 51 15.47 4.35 -9.85
C ALA A 51 14.81 3.36 -8.88
N ALA A 52 15.19 2.08 -8.95
CA ALA A 52 14.66 1.05 -8.06
C ALA A 52 14.79 1.49 -6.61
N LEU A 53 13.67 1.59 -5.91
CA LEU A 53 13.68 2.00 -4.51
C LEU A 53 14.49 1.00 -3.66
N PRO A 54 15.23 1.49 -2.64
CA PRO A 54 16.02 0.65 -1.76
C PRO A 54 15.13 -0.32 -0.96
N PRO A 55 15.68 -1.45 -0.51
CA PRO A 55 14.97 -2.33 0.41
C PRO A 55 14.76 -1.66 1.76
N LEU A 56 13.65 -2.01 2.44
CA LEU A 56 13.37 -1.60 3.80
C LEU A 56 13.61 -2.79 4.74
N THR A 57 14.29 -2.53 5.86
CA THR A 57 14.52 -3.51 6.92
C THR A 57 13.87 -3.00 8.20
N LEU A 58 12.97 -3.79 8.78
CA LEU A 58 12.42 -3.55 10.10
C LEU A 58 13.38 -4.06 11.16
N VAL A 59 13.73 -3.19 12.11
CA VAL A 59 14.43 -3.54 13.32
C VAL A 59 13.43 -3.56 14.45
N LEU A 60 13.16 -4.74 14.97
CA LEU A 60 12.15 -4.92 15.99
C LEU A 60 12.78 -4.72 17.37
N TYR A 61 12.15 -3.86 18.14
CA TYR A 61 12.48 -3.63 19.53
C TYR A 61 11.63 -4.56 20.39
N ASP A 62 12.30 -5.39 21.19
CA ASP A 62 11.65 -6.41 22.01
C ASP A 62 11.15 -5.82 23.33
N ASP A 63 9.97 -6.27 23.79
CA ASP A 63 9.35 -5.82 25.04
C ASP A 63 10.16 -6.19 26.29
N GLU A 64 10.90 -7.31 26.26
CA GLU A 64 11.83 -7.66 27.35
C GLU A 64 12.86 -6.57 27.59
N ALA A 65 13.35 -5.92 26.54
CA ALA A 65 14.26 -4.79 26.67
C ALA A 65 13.54 -3.53 27.18
N SER A 66 12.25 -3.35 26.90
CA SER A 66 11.45 -2.23 27.39
C SER A 66 11.02 -2.39 28.85
N GLU A 67 10.75 -3.61 29.30
CA GLU A 67 10.47 -3.93 30.71
C GLU A 67 11.71 -3.72 31.59
N LEU A 68 12.88 -4.11 31.12
CA LEU A 68 14.16 -3.84 31.80
C LEU A 68 14.47 -2.35 31.91
N ALA A 69 14.01 -1.54 30.94
CA ALA A 69 14.16 -0.07 30.96
C ALA A 69 13.05 0.65 31.73
N GLY A 70 12.01 -0.06 32.19
CA GLY A 70 10.89 0.53 32.96
C GLY A 70 10.03 1.51 32.16
N THR A 71 10.09 1.48 30.83
CA THR A 71 9.35 2.41 29.97
C THR A 71 8.64 1.67 28.85
N THR A 72 7.37 1.98 28.66
CA THR A 72 6.58 1.51 27.50
C THR A 72 6.84 2.32 26.21
N ARG A 73 7.73 3.31 26.27
CA ARG A 73 8.15 4.13 25.12
C ARG A 73 9.57 3.77 24.77
N LEU A 74 9.87 3.76 23.47
CA LEU A 74 11.23 3.65 22.98
C LEU A 74 12.09 4.69 23.69
N ALA A 75 13.04 4.23 24.49
CA ALA A 75 13.93 5.13 25.18
C ALA A 75 14.78 5.89 24.14
N LEU A 76 15.04 7.14 24.41
CA LEU A 76 15.90 7.98 23.55
C LEU A 76 17.26 7.31 23.30
N LEU A 77 17.75 6.54 24.27
CA LEU A 77 19.01 5.79 24.17
C LEU A 77 18.95 4.73 23.05
N ASP A 78 17.84 4.03 22.91
CA ASP A 78 17.70 2.97 21.91
C ASP A 78 17.63 3.53 20.51
N GLY A 79 16.93 4.63 20.30
CA GLY A 79 16.93 5.39 19.05
C GLY A 79 18.34 5.90 18.69
N THR A 80 19.13 6.29 19.67
CA THR A 80 20.52 6.76 19.48
C THR A 80 21.44 5.60 19.09
N LEU A 81 21.34 4.46 19.76
CA LEU A 81 22.11 3.25 19.43
C LEU A 81 21.73 2.71 18.06
N PHE A 82 20.44 2.68 17.76
CA PHE A 82 19.92 2.28 16.44
C PHE A 82 20.48 3.18 15.34
N ALA A 83 20.36 4.51 15.47
CA ALA A 83 20.82 5.45 14.46
C ALA A 83 22.33 5.32 14.21
N ARG A 84 23.12 5.11 15.28
CA ARG A 84 24.57 4.88 15.17
C ARG A 84 24.88 3.56 14.45
N ALA A 85 24.20 2.47 14.81
CA ALA A 85 24.41 1.16 14.17
C ALA A 85 24.01 1.19 12.69
N ALA A 86 22.87 1.79 12.38
CA ALA A 86 22.39 1.95 11.01
C ALA A 86 23.37 2.78 10.15
N SER A 87 23.86 3.91 10.71
CA SER A 87 24.86 4.76 10.03
C SER A 87 26.16 3.99 9.74
N ARG A 88 26.71 3.29 10.73
CA ARG A 88 27.91 2.44 10.57
C ARG A 88 27.76 1.36 9.51
N LEU A 89 26.57 0.78 9.41
CA LEU A 89 26.24 -0.22 8.38
C LEU A 89 25.98 0.40 7.00
N GLY A 90 26.08 1.73 6.86
CA GLY A 90 25.88 2.42 5.58
C GLY A 90 24.43 2.47 5.12
N ALA A 91 23.46 2.43 6.05
CA ALA A 91 22.07 2.61 5.71
C ALA A 91 21.82 3.98 5.04
N LEU A 92 20.88 4.02 4.10
CA LEU A 92 20.50 5.23 3.40
C LEU A 92 19.76 6.22 4.30
N ALA A 93 18.92 5.71 5.18
CA ALA A 93 18.15 6.48 6.14
C ALA A 93 17.71 5.61 7.33
N ALA A 94 17.44 6.25 8.47
CA ALA A 94 16.90 5.63 9.65
C ALA A 94 15.56 6.27 10.05
N GLY A 95 14.53 5.44 10.15
CA GLY A 95 13.21 5.80 10.66
C GLY A 95 12.98 5.22 12.04
N VAL A 96 12.33 5.95 12.95
CA VAL A 96 12.05 5.46 14.30
C VAL A 96 10.59 5.71 14.66
N GLU A 97 9.89 4.64 15.03
CA GLU A 97 8.52 4.72 15.53
C GLU A 97 8.49 5.28 16.95
N GLY A 98 7.66 6.28 17.18
CA GLY A 98 7.37 6.75 18.55
C GLY A 98 8.50 7.47 19.29
N ILE A 99 9.31 8.26 18.60
CA ILE A 99 10.39 9.05 19.21
C ILE A 99 9.83 10.04 20.23
N GLY A 100 10.52 10.12 21.38
CA GLY A 100 10.32 11.14 22.38
C GLY A 100 10.52 12.59 21.86
N GLU A 101 10.44 13.56 22.73
CA GLU A 101 10.37 14.98 22.35
C GLU A 101 11.63 15.53 21.66
N ASP A 102 12.84 15.08 22.06
CA ASP A 102 14.11 15.61 21.52
C ASP A 102 14.94 14.54 20.76
N PRO A 103 14.98 14.58 19.42
CA PRO A 103 15.76 13.67 18.61
C PRO A 103 17.25 14.06 18.43
N SER A 104 17.74 15.13 19.10
CA SER A 104 19.06 15.71 18.83
C SER A 104 20.20 14.69 18.95
N ARG A 105 20.20 13.86 20.01
CA ARG A 105 21.21 12.82 20.21
C ARG A 105 21.21 11.76 19.12
N MET A 106 20.03 11.44 18.60
CA MET A 106 19.88 10.47 17.51
C MET A 106 20.40 11.05 16.18
N ILE A 107 20.13 12.33 15.93
CA ILE A 107 20.64 13.04 14.75
C ILE A 107 22.18 13.11 14.77
N GLU A 108 22.76 13.39 15.95
CA GLU A 108 24.23 13.39 16.14
C GLU A 108 24.80 11.97 15.89
N ALA A 109 24.19 10.95 16.48
CA ALA A 109 24.63 9.56 16.33
C ALA A 109 24.52 9.01 14.91
N ALA A 110 23.66 9.60 14.09
CA ALA A 110 23.48 9.23 12.68
C ALA A 110 24.57 9.74 11.74
N GLU A 111 25.50 10.60 12.21
CA GLU A 111 26.68 11.06 11.47
C GLU A 111 26.35 11.61 10.05
N GLY A 112 25.24 12.31 9.92
CA GLY A 112 24.78 12.90 8.64
C GLY A 112 23.80 12.07 7.82
N MET A 113 23.59 10.79 8.18
CA MET A 113 22.51 9.98 7.62
C MET A 113 21.15 10.62 7.95
N PRO A 114 20.19 10.70 7.00
CA PRO A 114 18.86 11.20 7.27
C PRO A 114 18.13 10.38 8.34
N VAL A 115 17.57 11.06 9.34
CA VAL A 115 16.77 10.44 10.40
C VAL A 115 15.39 11.05 10.43
N PHE A 116 14.36 10.24 10.49
CA PHE A 116 12.97 10.69 10.55
C PHE A 116 12.18 9.90 11.60
N GLY A 117 11.14 10.55 12.13
CA GLY A 117 10.33 9.99 13.20
C GLY A 117 8.90 9.73 12.78
N GLY A 118 8.32 8.72 13.40
CA GLY A 118 6.90 8.46 13.32
C GLY A 118 6.15 8.94 14.55
N TYR A 119 4.86 9.21 14.39
CA TYR A 119 3.97 9.48 15.50
C TYR A 119 2.59 8.86 15.24
N ASP A 120 1.90 8.56 16.34
CA ASP A 120 0.51 8.16 16.29
C ASP A 120 -0.38 9.41 16.12
N TRP A 121 -1.38 9.35 15.26
CA TRP A 121 -2.31 10.46 15.01
C TRP A 121 -3.04 10.93 16.28
N GLN A 122 -3.25 10.03 17.26
CA GLN A 122 -3.88 10.36 18.53
C GLN A 122 -2.93 11.12 19.49
N THR A 123 -1.64 10.99 19.27
CA THR A 123 -0.63 11.61 20.14
C THR A 123 -0.12 12.88 19.49
N PRO A 124 -0.27 14.05 20.13
CA PRO A 124 0.31 15.28 19.60
C PRO A 124 1.80 15.05 19.30
N PRO A 125 2.26 15.28 18.08
CA PRO A 125 3.66 15.08 17.75
C PRO A 125 4.51 16.12 18.49
N GLY A 126 5.65 15.69 19.02
CA GLY A 126 6.66 16.58 19.53
C GLY A 126 7.25 17.49 18.45
N GLN A 127 8.35 18.17 18.75
CA GLN A 127 9.01 19.03 17.78
C GLN A 127 9.54 18.23 16.57
N GLY A 128 9.51 18.85 15.42
CA GLY A 128 9.99 18.27 14.17
C GLY A 128 9.66 19.17 12.99
N TRP A 129 9.67 18.61 11.83
CA TRP A 129 9.33 19.33 10.61
C TRP A 129 8.27 18.57 9.80
N THR A 130 7.22 19.27 9.39
CA THR A 130 6.27 18.78 8.40
C THR A 130 6.69 19.34 7.04
N PRO A 131 7.37 18.57 6.23
CA PRO A 131 8.09 19.09 5.09
C PRO A 131 7.25 19.33 3.83
N ALA A 132 6.07 18.72 3.76
CA ALA A 132 5.29 18.78 2.54
C ALA A 132 4.75 20.19 2.28
N ALA A 133 4.99 20.69 1.07
CA ALA A 133 4.38 21.90 0.53
C ALA A 133 3.21 21.51 -0.41
N GLY A 134 2.34 22.47 -0.73
CA GLY A 134 1.22 22.27 -1.67
C GLY A 134 -0.14 22.41 -1.02
N VAL A 135 -1.17 21.97 -1.72
CA VAL A 135 -2.56 22.07 -1.28
C VAL A 135 -3.14 20.66 -1.12
N PRO A 136 -3.51 20.27 0.12
CA PRO A 136 -4.12 18.97 0.35
C PRO A 136 -5.53 18.90 -0.27
N SER A 137 -5.97 17.69 -0.59
CA SER A 137 -7.37 17.43 -0.93
C SER A 137 -8.25 17.62 0.32
N SER A 138 -9.42 18.20 0.13
CA SER A 138 -10.42 18.30 1.21
C SER A 138 -10.93 16.93 1.69
N ALA A 139 -10.76 15.89 0.89
CA ALA A 139 -11.11 14.52 1.24
C ALA A 139 -10.03 13.81 2.08
N TRP A 140 -8.85 14.42 2.26
CA TRP A 140 -7.81 13.83 3.12
C TRP A 140 -8.22 13.92 4.59
N PRO A 141 -7.96 12.88 5.39
CA PRO A 141 -8.29 12.90 6.80
C PRO A 141 -7.48 13.96 7.55
N GLU A 142 -8.07 14.51 8.59
CA GLU A 142 -7.44 15.48 9.47
C GLU A 142 -6.54 14.74 10.46
N VAL A 143 -5.29 15.21 10.60
CA VAL A 143 -4.32 14.70 11.58
C VAL A 143 -3.59 15.86 12.24
N PRO A 144 -3.07 15.70 13.46
CA PRO A 144 -2.30 16.76 14.08
C PRO A 144 -1.03 17.06 13.29
N GLY A 145 -0.70 18.32 13.13
CA GLY A 145 0.56 18.79 12.57
C GLY A 145 1.68 18.80 13.59
N VAL A 146 2.91 18.86 13.12
CA VAL A 146 4.09 18.95 13.99
C VAL A 146 4.26 20.37 14.53
N ALA A 147 4.45 20.49 15.83
CA ALA A 147 4.72 21.76 16.49
C ALA A 147 6.22 22.07 16.49
N GLY A 148 6.62 23.13 15.88
CA GLY A 148 8.03 23.54 15.83
C GLY A 148 8.85 22.83 14.73
N ARG A 149 10.10 23.26 14.56
CA ARG A 149 10.98 22.80 13.51
C ARG A 149 12.35 22.43 14.05
N ILE A 150 12.79 21.22 13.78
CA ILE A 150 14.16 20.78 14.04
C ILE A 150 14.86 20.56 12.69
N ALA A 151 16.01 21.18 12.51
CA ALA A 151 16.81 20.96 11.32
C ALA A 151 17.19 19.47 11.21
N ARG A 152 17.13 18.93 10.00
CA ARG A 152 17.48 17.54 9.68
C ARG A 152 16.59 16.46 10.32
N PHE A 153 15.42 16.82 10.85
CA PHE A 153 14.48 15.85 11.39
C PHE A 153 13.06 16.12 10.94
N ALA A 154 12.46 15.15 10.29
CA ALA A 154 11.06 15.20 9.85
C ALA A 154 10.22 14.19 10.65
N ARG A 155 8.95 14.49 10.83
CA ARG A 155 7.97 13.57 11.43
C ARG A 155 6.82 13.31 10.48
N GLY A 156 6.43 12.04 10.39
CA GLY A 156 5.24 11.60 9.67
C GLY A 156 4.36 10.73 10.56
N PHE A 157 3.07 10.70 10.31
CA PHE A 157 2.18 9.79 11.04
C PHE A 157 2.40 8.34 10.59
N ILE A 158 2.36 7.40 11.53
CA ILE A 158 2.44 5.95 11.29
C ILE A 158 1.04 5.35 11.32
N THR A 159 0.31 5.62 12.40
CA THR A 159 -1.04 5.10 12.58
C THR A 159 -2.03 6.13 12.04
N PRO A 160 -2.85 5.80 11.05
CA PRO A 160 -3.87 6.70 10.55
C PRO A 160 -5.07 6.77 11.50
N PRO A 161 -5.93 7.80 11.36
CA PRO A 161 -7.24 7.82 12.01
C PRO A 161 -8.04 6.54 11.75
N GLU A 162 -8.90 6.15 12.68
CA GLU A 162 -9.79 5.01 12.50
C GLU A 162 -10.61 5.16 11.21
N GLY A 163 -10.66 4.09 10.42
CA GLY A 163 -11.35 4.08 9.14
C GLY A 163 -10.58 4.71 7.96
N ALA A 164 -9.49 5.43 8.19
CA ALA A 164 -8.70 6.06 7.13
C ALA A 164 -7.80 5.08 6.37
N SER A 165 -7.55 3.89 6.90
CA SER A 165 -6.90 2.83 6.14
C SER A 165 -7.46 1.47 6.52
N GLY A 166 -7.70 0.63 5.49
CA GLY A 166 -8.11 -0.76 5.64
C GLY A 166 -6.94 -1.73 5.67
N ALA A 167 -7.22 -3.02 5.75
CA ALA A 167 -6.20 -4.07 5.73
C ALA A 167 -5.29 -4.04 4.50
N ARG A 168 -5.76 -3.47 3.39
CA ARG A 168 -5.08 -3.40 2.09
C ARG A 168 -4.79 -1.99 1.62
N SER A 169 -4.93 -1.01 2.48
CA SER A 169 -4.66 0.39 2.17
C SER A 169 -3.72 1.00 3.19
N VAL A 170 -2.91 1.94 2.74
CA VAL A 170 -2.04 2.76 3.56
C VAL A 170 -2.34 4.22 3.28
N LEU A 171 -2.53 4.99 4.34
CA LEU A 171 -2.65 6.42 4.23
C LEU A 171 -1.24 7.00 4.05
N LEU A 172 -1.01 7.69 2.95
CA LEU A 172 0.29 8.26 2.60
C LEU A 172 0.36 9.77 2.83
N ALA A 173 -0.78 10.44 2.75
CA ALA A 173 -0.90 11.86 3.01
C ALA A 173 -2.22 12.18 3.73
N ALA A 174 -2.14 13.11 4.64
CA ALA A 174 -3.24 13.66 5.41
C ALA A 174 -3.15 15.19 5.42
N ARG A 175 -4.02 15.87 6.12
CA ARG A 175 -3.99 17.32 6.25
C ARG A 175 -4.06 17.77 7.71
N ASN A 176 -3.55 18.96 7.95
CA ASN A 176 -3.78 19.74 9.18
C ASN A 176 -4.22 21.14 8.74
N GLY A 177 -5.51 21.40 8.75
CA GLY A 177 -6.10 22.56 8.09
C GLY A 177 -5.78 22.54 6.58
N ASP A 178 -5.15 23.61 6.11
CA ASP A 178 -4.72 23.75 4.71
C ASP A 178 -3.30 23.22 4.42
N ARG A 179 -2.69 22.55 5.36
CA ARG A 179 -1.32 22.04 5.23
C ARG A 179 -1.31 20.53 5.03
N PRO A 180 -0.60 20.02 4.01
CA PRO A 180 -0.42 18.60 3.83
C PRO A 180 0.52 18.04 4.90
N VAL A 181 0.18 16.88 5.42
CA VAL A 181 0.97 16.13 6.40
C VAL A 181 1.34 14.78 5.79
N PRO A 182 2.61 14.50 5.56
CA PRO A 182 3.04 13.24 4.99
C PRO A 182 3.00 12.13 6.05
N SER A 183 2.79 10.89 5.60
CA SER A 183 3.01 9.73 6.42
C SER A 183 4.51 9.46 6.60
N PHE A 184 4.82 8.60 7.57
CA PHE A 184 6.16 8.06 7.77
C PHE A 184 6.71 7.39 6.50
N LEU A 185 5.87 6.63 5.78
CA LEU A 185 6.23 5.98 4.53
C LEU A 185 6.55 6.98 3.41
N ALA A 186 5.81 8.10 3.34
CA ALA A 186 6.07 9.18 2.38
C ALA A 186 7.42 9.87 2.65
N LEU A 187 7.81 10.01 3.92
CA LEU A 187 9.14 10.52 4.29
C LEU A 187 10.25 9.57 3.85
N ALA A 188 10.09 8.27 4.10
CA ALA A 188 11.03 7.24 3.64
C ALA A 188 11.19 7.26 2.12
N TRP A 189 10.07 7.36 1.40
CA TRP A 189 10.05 7.44 -0.06
C TRP A 189 10.76 8.69 -0.60
N THR A 190 10.61 9.83 0.08
CA THR A 190 11.28 11.07 -0.31
C THR A 190 12.79 10.91 -0.28
N VAL A 191 13.34 10.36 0.80
CA VAL A 191 14.79 10.11 0.93
C VAL A 191 15.26 9.06 -0.07
N ALA A 192 14.49 8.01 -0.28
CA ALA A 192 14.79 6.94 -1.25
C ALA A 192 14.95 7.46 -2.69
N ASN A 193 14.28 8.56 -3.03
CA ASN A 193 14.40 9.24 -4.32
C ASN A 193 15.52 10.31 -4.33
N GLY A 194 16.38 10.32 -3.33
CA GLY A 194 17.48 11.28 -3.23
C GLY A 194 17.03 12.74 -3.01
N ALA A 195 15.77 12.94 -2.62
CA ALA A 195 15.22 14.26 -2.36
C ALA A 195 15.31 14.63 -0.87
N ARG A 196 15.34 15.93 -0.60
CA ARG A 196 15.20 16.45 0.77
C ARG A 196 13.74 16.48 1.12
N TRP A 197 13.41 16.37 2.41
CA TRP A 197 12.01 16.49 2.85
C TRP A 197 11.38 17.84 2.51
N SER A 198 12.21 18.92 2.39
CA SER A 198 11.77 20.24 1.93
C SER A 198 11.23 20.25 0.51
N ASP A 199 11.64 19.26 -0.29
CA ASP A 199 11.30 19.18 -1.71
C ASP A 199 10.04 18.34 -1.94
N LEU A 200 9.48 17.76 -0.85
CA LEU A 200 8.22 17.02 -0.90
C LEU A 200 7.05 17.97 -1.15
N GLN A 201 6.37 17.74 -2.25
CA GLN A 201 5.17 18.49 -2.64
C GLN A 201 3.96 17.58 -2.67
N ALA A 202 2.84 18.08 -2.16
CA ALA A 202 1.57 17.41 -2.17
C ALA A 202 0.61 18.04 -3.18
N HIS A 203 0.01 17.18 -3.99
CA HIS A 203 -1.09 17.49 -4.88
C HIS A 203 -2.30 16.66 -4.46
N SER A 204 -3.50 17.04 -4.88
CA SER A 204 -4.74 16.36 -4.51
C SER A 204 -4.76 14.86 -4.81
N ASP A 205 -3.92 14.39 -5.73
CA ASP A 205 -3.89 13.01 -6.23
C ASP A 205 -2.49 12.39 -6.24
N ALA A 206 -1.46 13.11 -5.74
CA ALA A 206 -0.09 12.61 -5.77
C ALA A 206 0.83 13.31 -4.76
N LEU A 207 1.91 12.63 -4.38
CA LEU A 207 3.10 13.24 -3.79
C LEU A 207 4.22 13.27 -4.83
N MET A 208 5.01 14.36 -4.80
CA MET A 208 6.13 14.59 -5.70
C MET A 208 7.41 14.81 -4.90
N ALA A 209 8.50 14.11 -5.23
CA ALA A 209 9.81 14.30 -4.63
C ALA A 209 10.91 13.82 -5.59
N GLY A 210 11.98 14.59 -5.75
CA GLY A 210 13.14 14.20 -6.56
C GLY A 210 12.80 13.87 -8.03
N GLY A 211 11.77 14.53 -8.61
CA GLY A 211 11.29 14.22 -9.96
C GLY A 211 10.40 12.97 -10.06
N SER A 212 10.23 12.25 -8.96
CA SER A 212 9.36 11.07 -8.86
C SER A 212 7.95 11.45 -8.42
N ARG A 213 6.96 10.67 -8.87
CA ARG A 213 5.56 10.86 -8.53
C ARG A 213 4.98 9.61 -7.89
N MET A 214 4.41 9.75 -6.70
CA MET A 214 3.64 8.71 -6.01
C MET A 214 2.14 9.05 -6.12
N ILE A 215 1.39 8.21 -6.79
CA ILE A 215 -0.04 8.44 -7.04
C ILE A 215 -0.86 8.04 -5.81
N LEU A 216 -1.79 8.91 -5.41
CA LEU A 216 -2.68 8.73 -4.26
C LEU A 216 -4.13 8.58 -4.70
N GLY A 217 -4.94 7.93 -3.87
CA GLY A 217 -6.39 8.07 -3.91
C GLY A 217 -6.84 9.50 -3.55
N ALA A 218 -8.09 9.83 -3.83
CA ALA A 218 -8.64 11.14 -3.50
C ALA A 218 -8.63 11.41 -1.97
N ASP A 219 -8.62 10.36 -1.18
CA ASP A 219 -8.56 10.34 0.29
C ASP A 219 -7.12 10.30 0.86
N GLY A 220 -6.10 10.42 0.02
CA GLY A 220 -4.69 10.34 0.43
C GLY A 220 -4.15 8.93 0.62
N THR A 221 -4.94 7.90 0.31
CA THR A 221 -4.54 6.50 0.46
C THR A 221 -3.93 5.92 -0.82
N ALA A 222 -3.16 4.84 -0.66
CA ALA A 222 -2.82 3.91 -1.73
C ALA A 222 -3.15 2.49 -1.27
N HIS A 223 -3.51 1.63 -2.22
CA HIS A 223 -3.82 0.24 -1.95
C HIS A 223 -2.64 -0.66 -2.33
N PHE A 224 -2.51 -1.78 -1.62
CA PHE A 224 -1.51 -2.80 -1.88
C PHE A 224 -2.08 -4.19 -1.58
N LEU A 225 -1.47 -5.22 -2.18
CA LEU A 225 -1.74 -6.61 -1.82
C LEU A 225 -0.52 -7.13 -1.07
N PRO A 226 -0.67 -7.59 0.18
CA PRO A 226 0.42 -8.14 0.95
C PRO A 226 1.05 -9.33 0.21
N ASP A 227 2.34 -9.26 -0.09
CA ASP A 227 3.01 -10.25 -0.96
C ASP A 227 4.14 -11.02 -0.26
N SER A 228 4.81 -10.41 0.70
CA SER A 228 5.98 -11.01 1.34
C SER A 228 6.04 -10.67 2.81
N GLU A 229 6.64 -11.55 3.58
CA GLU A 229 7.06 -11.19 4.92
C GLU A 229 8.15 -10.11 4.82
N PRO A 230 8.02 -9.00 5.55
CA PRO A 230 9.03 -7.97 5.56
C PRO A 230 10.35 -8.54 6.11
N ARG A 231 11.47 -8.02 5.62
CA ARG A 231 12.76 -8.34 6.23
C ARG A 231 12.81 -7.75 7.63
N THR A 232 12.85 -8.62 8.62
CA THR A 232 12.90 -8.26 10.03
C THR A 232 14.20 -8.71 10.67
N MET A 233 14.67 -7.96 11.68
CA MET A 233 15.75 -8.34 12.57
C MET A 233 15.50 -7.73 13.94
N THR A 234 16.11 -8.27 14.97
CA THR A 234 16.05 -7.70 16.31
C THR A 234 17.08 -6.58 16.49
N MET A 235 16.88 -5.74 17.47
CA MET A 235 17.85 -4.70 17.82
C MET A 235 19.21 -5.30 18.19
N ASN A 236 19.24 -6.44 18.90
CA ASN A 236 20.46 -7.14 19.25
C ASN A 236 21.22 -7.66 18.00
N GLU A 237 20.52 -8.23 17.03
CA GLU A 237 21.11 -8.65 15.76
C GLU A 237 21.73 -7.49 15.00
N LEU A 238 21.08 -6.32 15.02
CA LEU A 238 21.61 -5.10 14.41
C LEU A 238 22.90 -4.65 15.08
N LEU A 239 22.92 -4.61 16.41
CA LEU A 239 24.12 -4.19 17.16
C LEU A 239 25.28 -5.15 16.93
N VAL A 240 25.04 -6.45 16.99
CA VAL A 240 26.06 -7.46 16.67
C VAL A 240 26.56 -7.34 15.24
N ALA A 241 25.66 -7.11 14.27
CA ALA A 241 26.05 -6.89 12.87
C ALA A 241 26.91 -5.63 12.72
N SER A 242 26.57 -4.55 13.41
CA SER A 242 27.34 -3.30 13.40
C SER A 242 28.75 -3.47 13.99
N GLU A 243 28.87 -4.14 15.13
CA GLU A 243 30.17 -4.42 15.76
C GLU A 243 31.03 -5.37 14.91
N LYS A 244 30.41 -6.38 14.32
CA LYS A 244 31.12 -7.29 13.42
C LYS A 244 31.64 -6.54 12.21
N PHE A 245 30.83 -5.70 11.60
CA PHE A 245 31.23 -4.88 10.44
C PHE A 245 32.37 -3.92 10.80
N GLU A 246 32.34 -3.31 11.99
CA GLU A 246 33.42 -2.41 12.46
C GLU A 246 34.74 -3.16 12.65
N ARG A 247 34.72 -4.42 13.11
CA ARG A 247 35.93 -5.24 13.33
C ARG A 247 36.49 -5.85 12.04
N GLU A 248 35.63 -6.39 11.20
CA GLU A 248 36.03 -7.18 10.04
C GLU A 248 36.09 -6.37 8.75
N GLY A 249 35.41 -5.22 8.70
CA GLY A 249 35.25 -4.44 7.47
C GLY A 249 34.42 -5.17 6.41
N GLY A 250 34.55 -4.74 5.18
CA GLY A 250 33.91 -5.38 4.03
C GLY A 250 32.72 -4.59 3.49
N VAL A 251 31.76 -5.28 2.86
CA VAL A 251 30.53 -4.69 2.32
C VAL A 251 29.38 -5.04 3.26
N SER A 252 28.74 -4.00 3.81
CA SER A 252 27.56 -4.22 4.66
C SER A 252 26.37 -4.76 3.84
N PRO A 253 25.67 -5.78 4.32
CA PRO A 253 24.45 -6.28 3.67
C PRO A 253 23.27 -5.31 3.82
N PHE A 254 23.43 -4.23 4.59
CA PHE A 254 22.44 -3.20 4.83
C PHE A 254 22.80 -1.86 4.16
N ARG A 255 23.87 -1.88 3.39
CA ARG A 255 24.24 -0.71 2.60
C ARG A 255 23.07 -0.31 1.70
N ASP A 256 22.78 0.99 1.70
CA ASP A 256 21.69 1.58 0.92
C ASP A 256 20.28 1.13 1.33
N HIS A 257 20.11 0.41 2.47
CA HIS A 257 18.79 0.07 2.99
C HIS A 257 18.17 1.27 3.75
N ILE A 258 16.84 1.35 3.74
CA ILE A 258 16.11 2.14 4.73
C ILE A 258 15.87 1.23 5.94
N MET A 259 16.33 1.66 7.09
CA MET A 259 16.15 0.91 8.33
C MET A 259 15.08 1.58 9.19
N VAL A 260 14.18 0.80 9.77
CA VAL A 260 13.08 1.30 10.60
C VAL A 260 13.06 0.56 11.93
N LEU A 261 13.28 1.31 13.01
CA LEU A 261 13.11 0.80 14.37
C LEU A 261 11.63 0.87 14.75
N ALA A 262 11.04 -0.26 15.06
CA ALA A 262 9.64 -0.41 15.39
C ALA A 262 9.41 -1.37 16.55
N ARG A 263 8.29 -1.19 17.25
CA ARG A 263 7.91 -2.10 18.34
C ARG A 263 7.53 -3.48 17.84
N ALA A 264 8.04 -4.50 18.54
CA ALA A 264 7.66 -5.91 18.33
C ALA A 264 6.37 -6.32 19.07
N THR A 265 5.68 -5.39 19.76
CA THR A 265 4.72 -5.71 20.82
C THR A 265 3.45 -6.42 20.38
N ALA A 266 3.02 -7.35 21.27
CA ALA A 266 1.72 -8.02 21.21
C ALA A 266 0.51 -7.07 21.43
N ASP A 267 0.72 -5.91 22.06
CA ASP A 267 -0.32 -4.96 22.45
C ASP A 267 -0.72 -3.96 21.36
N VAL A 268 0.02 -3.89 20.26
CA VAL A 268 -0.39 -3.07 19.12
C VAL A 268 -1.53 -3.77 18.41
N ALA A 269 -2.65 -3.08 18.25
CA ALA A 269 -3.83 -3.59 17.56
C ALA A 269 -3.43 -4.22 16.21
N ARG A 270 -3.38 -5.55 16.17
CA ARG A 270 -3.07 -6.29 14.96
C ARG A 270 -4.25 -6.20 14.03
N VAL A 271 -4.05 -5.63 12.87
CA VAL A 271 -5.07 -5.59 11.82
C VAL A 271 -4.99 -6.88 11.03
N ALA A 272 -6.10 -7.60 10.92
CA ALA A 272 -6.18 -8.78 10.07
C ALA A 272 -5.83 -8.39 8.62
N VAL A 273 -4.78 -8.96 8.08
CA VAL A 273 -4.36 -8.81 6.70
C VAL A 273 -4.72 -10.11 5.97
N GLY A 274 -5.93 -10.15 5.40
CA GLY A 274 -6.47 -11.36 4.80
C GLY A 274 -6.69 -12.49 5.81
N GLU A 275 -6.79 -13.73 5.36
CA GLU A 275 -6.92 -14.91 6.24
C GLU A 275 -5.62 -15.28 6.96
N MET A 276 -4.49 -14.65 6.64
CA MET A 276 -3.21 -15.26 6.97
C MET A 276 -2.55 -14.75 8.25
N ARG A 277 -2.68 -13.51 8.68
CA ARG A 277 -1.99 -13.04 9.89
C ARG A 277 -2.40 -11.62 10.27
N ALA A 278 -2.56 -11.39 11.56
CA ALA A 278 -2.59 -10.04 12.08
C ALA A 278 -1.21 -9.39 11.99
N ALA A 279 -1.08 -8.28 11.29
CA ALA A 279 0.18 -7.55 11.13
C ALA A 279 0.22 -6.31 12.01
N THR A 280 1.40 -6.00 12.53
CA THR A 280 1.65 -4.74 13.24
C THR A 280 1.61 -3.56 12.24
N PRO A 281 1.41 -2.32 12.70
CA PRO A 281 1.51 -1.14 11.84
C PRO A 281 2.83 -1.08 11.06
N ALA A 282 3.94 -1.43 11.67
CA ALA A 282 5.26 -1.46 11.04
C ALA A 282 5.37 -2.54 9.96
N GLU A 283 4.87 -3.76 10.20
CA GLU A 283 4.81 -4.81 9.19
C GLU A 283 3.95 -4.41 7.99
N ARG A 284 2.84 -3.70 8.22
CA ARG A 284 2.00 -3.14 7.15
C ARG A 284 2.73 -2.08 6.33
N LEU A 285 3.45 -1.18 7.00
CA LEU A 285 4.27 -0.18 6.32
C LEU A 285 5.35 -0.83 5.46
N ALA A 286 6.00 -1.88 5.96
CA ALA A 286 7.02 -2.61 5.21
C ALA A 286 6.42 -3.36 4.00
N SER A 287 5.23 -3.95 4.14
CA SER A 287 4.51 -4.57 3.02
C SER A 287 4.07 -3.54 1.97
N ALA A 288 3.61 -2.37 2.42
CA ALA A 288 3.29 -1.25 1.52
C ALA A 288 4.54 -0.71 0.82
N TRP A 289 5.68 -0.64 1.53
CA TRP A 289 6.97 -0.26 0.95
C TRP A 289 7.40 -1.23 -0.14
N GLU A 290 7.31 -2.53 0.09
CA GLU A 290 7.67 -3.53 -0.91
C GLU A 290 6.77 -3.43 -2.14
N SER A 291 5.48 -3.17 -1.94
CA SER A 291 4.55 -2.92 -3.03
C SER A 291 4.88 -1.63 -3.80
N LEU A 292 5.34 -0.59 -3.11
CA LEU A 292 5.83 0.63 -3.73
C LEU A 292 7.10 0.37 -4.55
N ARG A 293 8.08 -0.34 -3.97
CA ARG A 293 9.35 -0.71 -4.60
C ARG A 293 9.16 -1.55 -5.86
N THR A 294 8.20 -2.45 -5.84
CA THR A 294 7.86 -3.32 -6.98
C THR A 294 6.80 -2.72 -7.91
N ASN A 295 6.45 -1.43 -7.72
CA ASN A 295 5.47 -0.71 -8.53
C ASN A 295 4.05 -1.31 -8.50
N ARG A 296 3.66 -1.89 -7.38
CA ARG A 296 2.40 -2.60 -7.16
C ARG A 296 1.39 -1.82 -6.30
N LEU A 297 1.65 -0.56 -5.99
CA LEU A 297 0.63 0.30 -5.41
C LEU A 297 -0.44 0.61 -6.45
N PHE A 298 -1.69 0.59 -6.01
CA PHE A 298 -2.82 0.83 -6.89
C PHE A 298 -3.93 1.64 -6.21
N ARG A 299 -4.91 2.06 -6.99
CA ARG A 299 -6.18 2.63 -6.54
C ARG A 299 -7.29 1.63 -6.78
N PRO A 300 -8.32 1.57 -5.94
CA PRO A 300 -9.52 0.80 -6.23
C PRO A 300 -10.26 1.41 -7.43
N PRO A 301 -11.04 0.61 -8.16
CA PRO A 301 -11.89 1.11 -9.21
C PRO A 301 -13.00 1.99 -8.64
N ALA A 302 -13.55 2.86 -9.49
CA ALA A 302 -14.69 3.68 -9.11
C ALA A 302 -15.89 2.81 -8.71
N TRP A 303 -16.74 3.30 -7.82
CA TRP A 303 -17.92 2.60 -7.28
C TRP A 303 -18.89 2.06 -8.35
N TRP A 304 -18.93 2.70 -9.53
CA TRP A 304 -19.79 2.28 -10.66
C TRP A 304 -19.24 1.07 -11.43
N TYR A 305 -17.97 0.68 -11.20
CA TYR A 305 -17.33 -0.42 -11.94
C TYR A 305 -18.08 -1.76 -11.84
N PRO A 306 -18.53 -2.23 -10.66
CA PRO A 306 -19.32 -3.45 -10.57
C PRO A 306 -20.62 -3.40 -11.41
N VAL A 307 -21.24 -2.22 -11.51
CA VAL A 307 -22.42 -2.01 -12.35
C VAL A 307 -22.08 -2.19 -13.84
N ALA A 308 -20.95 -1.64 -14.28
CA ALA A 308 -20.49 -1.81 -15.66
C ALA A 308 -20.21 -3.29 -15.99
N VAL A 309 -19.65 -4.04 -15.05
CA VAL A 309 -19.42 -5.49 -15.20
C VAL A 309 -20.75 -6.24 -15.34
N VAL A 310 -21.75 -5.92 -14.53
CA VAL A 310 -23.11 -6.53 -14.63
C VAL A 310 -23.74 -6.19 -15.97
N LEU A 311 -23.67 -4.96 -16.44
CA LEU A 311 -24.18 -4.58 -17.74
C LEU A 311 -23.52 -5.34 -18.88
N ALA A 312 -22.19 -5.49 -18.85
CA ALA A 312 -21.45 -6.30 -19.81
C ALA A 312 -21.89 -7.78 -19.77
N ALA A 313 -22.07 -8.33 -18.56
CA ALA A 313 -22.56 -9.69 -18.36
C ALA A 313 -23.97 -9.89 -18.95
N VAL A 314 -24.87 -8.93 -18.76
CA VAL A 314 -26.23 -8.95 -19.34
C VAL A 314 -26.16 -8.95 -20.89
N VAL A 315 -25.30 -8.13 -21.49
CA VAL A 315 -25.11 -8.12 -22.95
C VAL A 315 -24.60 -9.49 -23.44
N LEU A 316 -23.70 -10.13 -22.70
CA LEU A 316 -23.18 -11.46 -23.05
C LEU A 316 -24.26 -12.55 -22.97
N VAL A 317 -25.10 -12.54 -21.93
CA VAL A 317 -26.21 -13.51 -21.76
C VAL A 317 -27.21 -13.41 -22.90
N PHE A 318 -27.64 -12.21 -23.24
CA PHE A 318 -28.72 -11.99 -24.22
C PHE A 318 -28.22 -11.81 -25.65
N GLY A 319 -26.92 -11.70 -25.87
CA GLY A 319 -26.28 -11.52 -27.17
C GLY A 319 -25.59 -12.79 -27.71
N PRO A 320 -24.25 -12.81 -27.75
CA PRO A 320 -23.48 -13.83 -28.44
C PRO A 320 -23.63 -15.23 -27.86
N ALA A 321 -23.83 -15.38 -26.55
CA ALA A 321 -23.95 -16.67 -25.88
C ALA A 321 -25.17 -17.48 -26.37
N ARG A 322 -26.21 -16.83 -26.92
CA ARG A 322 -27.42 -17.44 -27.44
C ARG A 322 -27.30 -17.95 -28.88
N ARG A 323 -26.31 -17.50 -29.66
CA ARG A 323 -26.25 -17.77 -31.10
C ARG A 323 -25.69 -19.15 -31.40
N SER A 324 -24.45 -19.43 -31.03
CA SER A 324 -23.76 -20.70 -31.29
C SER A 324 -22.65 -20.95 -30.29
N ASN A 325 -22.12 -22.18 -30.24
CA ASN A 325 -20.94 -22.50 -29.40
C ASN A 325 -19.72 -21.70 -29.86
N GLY A 326 -19.51 -21.54 -31.16
CA GLY A 326 -18.43 -20.74 -31.69
C GLY A 326 -18.56 -19.28 -31.29
N ALA A 327 -19.76 -18.68 -31.42
CA ALA A 327 -19.98 -17.28 -30.98
C ALA A 327 -19.78 -17.07 -29.47
N ALA A 328 -20.19 -18.05 -28.66
CA ALA A 328 -19.95 -17.99 -27.21
C ALA A 328 -18.45 -18.05 -26.88
N LEU A 329 -17.70 -18.96 -27.52
CA LEU A 329 -16.26 -19.09 -27.32
C LEU A 329 -15.51 -17.82 -27.78
N THR A 330 -15.87 -17.32 -28.99
CA THR A 330 -15.28 -16.06 -29.50
C THR A 330 -15.56 -14.90 -28.57
N ALA A 331 -16.79 -14.78 -28.04
CA ALA A 331 -17.14 -13.74 -27.08
C ALA A 331 -16.38 -13.87 -25.77
N ALA A 332 -16.14 -15.11 -25.28
CA ALA A 332 -15.33 -15.35 -24.09
C ALA A 332 -13.88 -14.89 -24.30
N LEU A 333 -13.23 -15.31 -25.36
CA LEU A 333 -11.86 -14.92 -25.70
C LEU A 333 -11.74 -13.41 -25.89
N PHE A 334 -12.69 -12.82 -26.62
CA PHE A 334 -12.72 -11.37 -26.82
C PHE A 334 -12.90 -10.61 -25.51
N SER A 335 -13.78 -11.08 -24.60
CA SER A 335 -14.00 -10.45 -23.30
C SER A 335 -12.76 -10.49 -22.42
N VAL A 336 -12.04 -11.61 -22.39
CA VAL A 336 -10.78 -11.74 -21.63
C VAL A 336 -9.71 -10.80 -22.20
N LEU A 337 -9.54 -10.80 -23.53
CA LEU A 337 -8.56 -9.95 -24.20
C LEU A 337 -8.90 -8.47 -23.99
N LEU A 338 -10.15 -8.08 -24.19
CA LEU A 338 -10.61 -6.70 -23.98
C LEU A 338 -10.41 -6.27 -22.53
N PHE A 339 -10.77 -7.13 -21.56
CA PHE A 339 -10.54 -6.86 -20.15
C PHE A 339 -9.03 -6.64 -19.87
N ALA A 340 -8.16 -7.51 -20.36
CA ALA A 340 -6.71 -7.40 -20.18
C ALA A 340 -6.16 -6.09 -20.77
N LEU A 341 -6.59 -5.71 -21.98
CA LEU A 341 -6.18 -4.46 -22.62
C LEU A 341 -6.67 -3.21 -21.87
N VAL A 342 -7.93 -3.21 -21.43
CA VAL A 342 -8.50 -2.12 -20.64
C VAL A 342 -7.80 -2.02 -19.30
N ALA A 343 -7.60 -3.14 -18.61
CA ALA A 343 -6.90 -3.16 -17.32
C ALA A 343 -5.45 -2.65 -17.45
N LEU A 344 -4.72 -3.06 -18.50
CA LEU A 344 -3.37 -2.58 -18.78
C LEU A 344 -3.35 -1.07 -19.04
N GLY A 345 -4.27 -0.56 -19.87
CA GLY A 345 -4.38 0.86 -20.18
C GLY A 345 -4.74 1.71 -18.96
N VAL A 346 -5.72 1.27 -18.18
CA VAL A 346 -6.17 1.97 -16.97
C VAL A 346 -5.09 1.92 -15.87
N PHE A 347 -4.48 0.77 -15.65
CA PHE A 347 -3.39 0.64 -14.68
C PHE A 347 -2.18 1.48 -15.09
N GLY A 348 -1.80 1.46 -16.36
CA GLY A 348 -0.68 2.25 -16.88
C GLY A 348 -0.86 3.76 -16.77
N SER A 349 -2.10 4.26 -16.91
CA SER A 349 -2.39 5.69 -16.88
C SER A 349 -2.74 6.24 -15.50
N SER A 350 -3.49 5.51 -14.71
CA SER A 350 -4.09 5.99 -13.45
C SER A 350 -3.85 5.11 -12.23
N ARG A 351 -3.12 4.00 -12.40
CA ARG A 351 -2.84 3.02 -11.33
C ARG A 351 -4.10 2.43 -10.70
N VAL A 352 -5.20 2.37 -11.43
CA VAL A 352 -6.44 1.72 -10.98
C VAL A 352 -6.35 0.23 -11.28
N LEU A 353 -6.46 -0.61 -10.25
CA LEU A 353 -6.56 -2.05 -10.39
C LEU A 353 -8.02 -2.44 -10.61
N LEU A 354 -8.30 -3.01 -11.79
CA LEU A 354 -9.61 -3.63 -12.06
C LEU A 354 -9.58 -5.07 -11.54
N PRO A 355 -10.50 -5.46 -10.62
CA PRO A 355 -10.51 -6.80 -10.03
C PRO A 355 -10.69 -7.88 -11.11
N ALA A 356 -9.68 -8.72 -11.32
CA ALA A 356 -9.68 -9.72 -12.39
C ALA A 356 -10.60 -10.89 -12.08
N ALA A 357 -10.46 -11.49 -10.89
CA ALA A 357 -11.21 -12.68 -10.53
C ALA A 357 -12.73 -12.44 -10.50
N PRO A 358 -13.28 -11.45 -9.75
CA PRO A 358 -14.72 -11.23 -9.75
C PRO A 358 -15.27 -10.83 -11.13
N THR A 359 -14.50 -10.06 -11.90
CA THR A 359 -14.92 -9.65 -13.25
C THR A 359 -15.02 -10.85 -14.19
N LEU A 360 -13.95 -11.63 -14.30
CA LEU A 360 -13.92 -12.79 -15.20
C LEU A 360 -14.88 -13.88 -14.78
N LEU A 361 -15.08 -14.11 -13.47
CA LEU A 361 -16.09 -15.05 -12.97
C LEU A 361 -17.51 -14.61 -13.33
N THR A 362 -17.83 -13.32 -13.15
CA THR A 362 -19.15 -12.77 -13.52
C THR A 362 -19.40 -12.92 -15.02
N LEU A 363 -18.45 -12.57 -15.87
CA LEU A 363 -18.58 -12.69 -17.33
C LEU A 363 -18.66 -14.15 -17.79
N GLY A 364 -17.87 -15.05 -17.20
CA GLY A 364 -17.88 -16.48 -17.46
C GLY A 364 -19.23 -17.12 -17.09
N MET A 365 -19.76 -16.78 -15.92
CA MET A 365 -21.09 -17.25 -15.50
C MET A 365 -22.20 -16.73 -16.42
N ALA A 366 -22.10 -15.48 -16.87
CA ALA A 366 -23.04 -14.90 -17.83
C ALA A 366 -23.07 -15.68 -19.14
N LEU A 367 -21.89 -16.03 -19.68
CA LEU A 367 -21.79 -16.86 -20.90
C LEU A 367 -22.38 -18.26 -20.68
N ALA A 368 -22.12 -18.90 -19.54
CA ALA A 368 -22.66 -20.21 -19.20
C ALA A 368 -24.19 -20.18 -19.08
N LEU A 369 -24.76 -19.17 -18.39
CA LEU A 369 -26.21 -18.98 -18.25
C LEU A 369 -26.88 -18.70 -19.60
N GLY A 370 -26.30 -17.84 -20.43
CA GLY A 370 -26.81 -17.56 -21.76
C GLY A 370 -26.85 -18.82 -22.62
N ARG A 371 -25.85 -19.69 -22.52
CA ARG A 371 -25.74 -20.95 -23.23
C ARG A 371 -26.73 -21.99 -22.72
N ALA A 372 -26.85 -22.15 -21.42
CA ALA A 372 -27.82 -23.03 -20.80
C ALA A 372 -29.27 -22.64 -21.17
N GLY A 373 -29.58 -21.34 -21.07
CA GLY A 373 -30.87 -20.79 -21.40
C GLY A 373 -31.26 -20.97 -22.88
N HIS A 374 -30.27 -20.94 -23.80
CA HIS A 374 -30.49 -21.24 -25.22
C HIS A 374 -30.82 -22.72 -25.44
N ARG A 375 -30.06 -23.64 -24.81
CA ARG A 375 -30.26 -25.09 -24.94
C ARG A 375 -31.60 -25.55 -24.34
N SER A 376 -32.00 -24.97 -23.21
CA SER A 376 -33.25 -25.33 -22.52
C SER A 376 -34.51 -24.65 -23.07
N GLY A 377 -34.34 -23.75 -24.06
CA GLY A 377 -35.45 -22.96 -24.58
C GLY A 377 -36.01 -21.90 -23.65
N TRP A 378 -35.35 -21.61 -22.55
CA TRP A 378 -35.78 -20.63 -21.52
C TRP A 378 -36.05 -19.24 -22.09
N PHE A 379 -35.32 -18.86 -23.11
CA PHE A 379 -35.47 -17.54 -23.73
C PHE A 379 -36.42 -17.46 -24.92
N GLY A 380 -37.12 -18.58 -25.21
CA GLY A 380 -37.99 -18.70 -26.40
C GLY A 380 -37.17 -18.82 -27.71
N LYS A 381 -37.76 -19.49 -28.70
CA LYS A 381 -37.21 -19.48 -30.05
C LYS A 381 -37.38 -18.11 -30.68
#